data_510ac0e800ea16e7b4dd0812027f26d7
#
_entry.id   510ac0e800ea16e7b4dd0812027f26d7
#
_cell.length_a   1.000
_cell.length_b   1.000
_cell.length_c   1.000
_cell.angle_alpha   90.00
_cell.angle_beta   90.00
_cell.angle_gamma   90.00
#
_symmetry.space_group_name_H-M   'P 1'
#
loop_
_entity.id
_entity.type
_entity.pdbx_description
1 polymer ?
#
loop_
_entity_poly.entity_id
_entity_poly.type
_entity_poly.pdbx_seq_one_letter_code
_entity_poly.pdbx_strand_id
1 'polypeptide(L)'
;MHPVQNADGGSVLQTARNYPIDAATVIDAGAVVKLSGGKVVLAAAAETGAILGIAAEFHSGTEDALNLRANGKWIRVCDNPTLIFECAAPTIKAASGSATTIVPETGDVDAAAADDAFNNAVLVLKEKAANSGNTDALGTQIVVTDYAKTGTVMTKASGGAPGAGDVYEVYPVIGAAIGGVASLGDKRLGITLKTVGATKLRCIGHDYERGAIKLMAIGHALT
;
A
#
# COMPACT_ATOMS: atom_id res chain seq x y z
N MET A 1 -2.87 -6.62 -3.92
CA MET A 1 -1.45 -7.01 -3.74
C MET A 1 -1.20 -8.38 -4.34
N HIS A 2 0.02 -8.71 -4.68
CA HIS A 2 0.39 -10.06 -5.09
C HIS A 2 1.72 -10.46 -4.43
N PRO A 3 1.92 -11.74 -4.11
CA PRO A 3 3.18 -12.22 -3.55
C PRO A 3 4.25 -12.22 -4.64
N VAL A 4 5.46 -11.80 -4.31
CA VAL A 4 6.58 -11.75 -5.28
C VAL A 4 7.78 -12.56 -4.83
N GLN A 5 8.02 -12.66 -3.52
CA GLN A 5 9.21 -13.31 -2.98
C GLN A 5 9.03 -13.61 -1.49
N ASN A 6 9.78 -14.58 -0.98
CA ASN A 6 10.02 -14.72 0.46
C ASN A 6 11.28 -13.94 0.85
N ALA A 7 11.35 -13.44 2.08
CA ALA A 7 12.50 -12.67 2.56
C ALA A 7 13.81 -13.47 2.62
N ASP A 8 13.72 -14.80 2.65
CA ASP A 8 14.85 -15.74 2.59
C ASP A 8 15.32 -16.05 1.16
N GLY A 9 14.73 -15.40 0.14
CA GLY A 9 15.04 -15.64 -1.28
C GLY A 9 14.36 -16.88 -1.87
N GLY A 10 13.55 -17.58 -1.11
CA GLY A 10 12.84 -18.77 -1.57
C GLY A 10 11.75 -18.45 -2.60
N SER A 11 11.38 -19.46 -3.39
CA SER A 11 10.35 -19.34 -4.43
C SER A 11 8.96 -19.05 -3.83
N VAL A 12 8.20 -18.17 -4.48
CA VAL A 12 6.80 -17.85 -4.15
C VAL A 12 5.83 -19.02 -4.41
N LEU A 13 6.27 -20.07 -5.06
CA LEU A 13 5.47 -21.28 -5.32
C LEU A 13 5.11 -22.05 -4.05
N GLN A 14 5.22 -21.44 -2.89
CA GLN A 14 4.68 -22.03 -1.67
C GLN A 14 3.18 -22.14 -1.77
N THR A 15 2.74 -23.35 -1.56
CA THR A 15 1.34 -23.77 -1.53
C THR A 15 0.55 -22.89 -0.58
N ALA A 16 -0.30 -22.02 -1.13
CA ALA A 16 -1.31 -21.34 -0.34
C ALA A 16 -2.09 -22.39 0.45
N ARG A 17 -2.32 -22.14 1.75
CA ARG A 17 -3.04 -23.05 2.63
C ARG A 17 -4.53 -22.73 2.63
N ASN A 18 -5.34 -23.74 2.87
CA ASN A 18 -6.78 -23.59 3.03
C ASN A 18 -7.12 -23.15 4.45
N TYR A 19 -7.96 -22.14 4.55
CA TYR A 19 -8.47 -21.61 5.81
C TYR A 19 -9.99 -21.54 5.78
N PRO A 20 -10.64 -21.80 6.94
CA PRO A 20 -12.08 -21.63 7.02
C PRO A 20 -12.49 -20.16 6.82
N ILE A 21 -13.61 -19.94 6.15
CA ILE A 21 -14.21 -18.64 5.91
C ILE A 21 -15.73 -18.75 6.06
N ASP A 22 -16.40 -17.66 6.40
CA ASP A 22 -17.86 -17.63 6.35
C ASP A 22 -18.33 -17.52 4.89
N ALA A 23 -19.28 -18.36 4.52
CA ALA A 23 -19.79 -18.45 3.15
C ALA A 23 -20.26 -17.09 2.59
N ALA A 24 -20.78 -16.19 3.42
CA ALA A 24 -21.25 -14.86 3.03
C ALA A 24 -20.12 -13.81 2.90
N THR A 25 -18.87 -14.14 3.23
CA THR A 25 -17.77 -13.18 3.20
C THR A 25 -17.20 -13.03 1.80
N VAL A 26 -17.18 -11.82 1.26
CA VAL A 26 -16.56 -11.51 -0.03
C VAL A 26 -15.11 -11.09 0.19
N ILE A 27 -14.16 -11.74 -0.48
CA ILE A 27 -12.73 -11.43 -0.43
C ILE A 27 -12.17 -11.48 -1.85
N ASP A 28 -11.56 -10.39 -2.30
CA ASP A 28 -10.87 -10.35 -3.59
C ASP A 28 -9.52 -11.07 -3.53
N ALA A 29 -9.12 -11.72 -4.61
CA ALA A 29 -7.76 -12.24 -4.74
C ALA A 29 -6.73 -11.11 -4.59
N GLY A 30 -5.66 -11.35 -3.84
CA GLY A 30 -4.67 -10.32 -3.51
C GLY A 30 -5.01 -9.45 -2.29
N ALA A 31 -6.18 -9.62 -1.68
CA ALA A 31 -6.54 -8.85 -0.48
C ALA A 31 -5.77 -9.32 0.75
N VAL A 32 -5.36 -8.37 1.59
CA VAL A 32 -4.75 -8.65 2.91
C VAL A 32 -5.82 -9.16 3.87
N VAL A 33 -5.54 -10.29 4.51
CA VAL A 33 -6.47 -11.00 5.39
C VAL A 33 -5.87 -11.29 6.75
N LYS A 34 -6.76 -11.50 7.74
CA LYS A 34 -6.42 -11.91 9.10
C LYS A 34 -7.34 -13.04 9.58
N LEU A 35 -7.03 -13.60 10.75
CA LEU A 35 -7.93 -14.53 11.44
C LEU A 35 -8.80 -13.78 12.46
N SER A 36 -10.09 -14.12 12.49
CA SER A 36 -11.03 -13.72 13.52
C SER A 36 -11.91 -14.90 13.88
N GLY A 37 -11.90 -15.34 15.15
CA GLY A 37 -12.64 -16.52 15.57
C GLY A 37 -12.26 -17.80 14.81
N GLY A 38 -11.01 -17.95 14.39
CA GLY A 38 -10.53 -19.10 13.60
C GLY A 38 -10.90 -19.06 12.11
N LYS A 39 -11.57 -18.02 11.63
CA LYS A 39 -11.96 -17.83 10.23
C LYS A 39 -11.21 -16.66 9.59
N VAL A 40 -11.03 -16.75 8.28
CA VAL A 40 -10.44 -15.66 7.50
C VAL A 40 -11.46 -14.54 7.31
N VAL A 41 -11.01 -13.32 7.56
CA VAL A 41 -11.72 -12.07 7.28
C VAL A 41 -10.78 -11.06 6.63
N LEU A 42 -11.33 -10.03 5.97
CA LEU A 42 -10.52 -8.91 5.50
C LEU A 42 -9.83 -8.23 6.68
N ALA A 43 -8.57 -7.84 6.52
CA ALA A 43 -7.90 -6.96 7.46
C ALA A 43 -8.61 -5.60 7.54
N ALA A 44 -8.58 -4.91 8.67
CA ALA A 44 -9.07 -3.54 8.77
C ALA A 44 -8.15 -2.59 7.97
N ALA A 45 -8.63 -1.41 7.57
CA ALA A 45 -7.79 -0.40 6.93
C ALA A 45 -6.62 0.01 7.84
N ALA A 46 -6.91 0.29 9.10
CA ALA A 46 -5.93 0.53 10.17
C ALA A 46 -5.74 -0.75 11.01
N GLU A 47 -5.20 -1.81 10.41
CA GLU A 47 -5.10 -3.11 11.08
C GLU A 47 -4.01 -3.11 12.15
N THR A 48 -4.41 -3.26 13.40
CA THR A 48 -3.52 -3.35 14.57
C THR A 48 -3.22 -4.78 14.98
N GLY A 49 -4.02 -5.73 14.53
CA GLY A 49 -3.86 -7.16 14.80
C GLY A 49 -2.84 -7.82 13.86
N ALA A 50 -2.56 -9.08 14.15
CA ALA A 50 -1.69 -9.89 13.32
C ALA A 50 -2.33 -10.15 11.94
N ILE A 51 -1.54 -9.97 10.88
CA ILE A 51 -1.93 -10.29 9.50
C ILE A 51 -1.65 -11.77 9.26
N LEU A 52 -2.61 -12.49 8.65
CA LEU A 52 -2.40 -13.88 8.25
C LEU A 52 -1.64 -13.96 6.93
N GLY A 53 -1.97 -13.10 5.97
CA GLY A 53 -1.34 -13.14 4.65
C GLY A 53 -2.20 -12.49 3.57
N ILE A 54 -2.10 -13.01 2.36
CA ILE A 54 -2.84 -12.54 1.18
C ILE A 54 -3.74 -13.66 0.64
N ALA A 55 -5.00 -13.32 0.34
CA ALA A 55 -5.92 -14.22 -0.34
C ALA A 55 -5.34 -14.60 -1.72
N ALA A 56 -5.17 -15.89 -1.96
CA ALA A 56 -4.65 -16.40 -3.22
C ALA A 56 -5.73 -16.54 -4.30
N GLU A 57 -6.99 -16.42 -3.91
CA GLU A 57 -8.16 -16.58 -4.78
C GLU A 57 -9.30 -15.64 -4.36
N PHE A 58 -10.22 -15.42 -5.27
CA PHE A 58 -11.47 -14.71 -5.00
C PHE A 58 -12.46 -15.61 -4.26
N HIS A 59 -13.15 -15.07 -3.26
CA HIS A 59 -14.27 -15.71 -2.59
C HIS A 59 -15.51 -14.83 -2.75
N SER A 60 -16.55 -15.38 -3.40
CA SER A 60 -17.72 -14.60 -3.86
C SER A 60 -18.70 -14.22 -2.74
N GLY A 61 -18.60 -14.83 -1.57
CA GLY A 61 -19.59 -14.65 -0.50
C GLY A 61 -20.95 -15.34 -0.79
N THR A 62 -21.03 -16.11 -1.86
CA THR A 62 -22.21 -16.92 -2.20
C THR A 62 -21.80 -18.37 -2.34
N GLU A 63 -22.69 -19.29 -1.96
CA GLU A 63 -22.54 -20.69 -2.31
C GLU A 63 -22.71 -20.81 -3.83
N ASP A 64 -21.61 -20.73 -4.57
CA ASP A 64 -21.65 -20.98 -5.99
C ASP A 64 -21.66 -22.47 -6.25
N ALA A 65 -22.68 -22.96 -6.95
CA ALA A 65 -22.80 -24.36 -7.36
C ALA A 65 -21.65 -24.81 -8.27
N LEU A 66 -20.92 -23.85 -8.86
CA LEU A 66 -19.70 -24.06 -9.65
C LEU A 66 -18.43 -24.02 -8.82
N ASN A 67 -18.50 -23.62 -7.57
CA ASN A 67 -17.36 -23.68 -6.65
C ASN A 67 -17.13 -25.13 -6.26
N LEU A 68 -16.32 -25.84 -7.05
CA LEU A 68 -15.94 -27.24 -6.86
C LEU A 68 -15.19 -27.51 -5.54
N ARG A 69 -14.94 -26.46 -4.74
CA ARG A 69 -14.39 -26.55 -3.39
C ARG A 69 -15.53 -26.47 -2.39
N ALA A 70 -15.94 -27.63 -1.94
CA ALA A 70 -16.75 -27.89 -0.75
C ALA A 70 -17.45 -26.65 -0.12
N ASN A 71 -18.52 -26.14 -0.75
CA ASN A 71 -19.51 -25.26 -0.14
C ASN A 71 -19.04 -23.85 0.28
N GLY A 72 -18.08 -23.22 -0.40
CA GLY A 72 -17.69 -21.84 -0.09
C GLY A 72 -17.17 -21.60 1.34
N LYS A 73 -16.76 -22.65 2.04
CA LYS A 73 -16.33 -22.61 3.45
C LYS A 73 -14.83 -22.46 3.62
N TRP A 74 -14.10 -22.41 2.54
CA TRP A 74 -12.64 -22.39 2.55
C TRP A 74 -12.11 -21.38 1.55
N ILE A 75 -11.03 -20.70 1.93
CA ILE A 75 -10.27 -19.81 1.07
C ILE A 75 -8.79 -20.16 1.15
N ARG A 76 -8.08 -20.05 0.04
CA ARG A 76 -6.62 -20.20 0.01
C ARG A 76 -5.94 -18.90 0.35
N VAL A 77 -4.97 -18.96 1.26
CA VAL A 77 -4.19 -17.81 1.70
C VAL A 77 -2.69 -18.12 1.57
N CYS A 78 -1.95 -17.21 0.97
CA CYS A 78 -0.50 -17.19 1.04
C CYS A 78 -0.11 -16.65 2.43
N ASP A 79 0.28 -17.54 3.35
CA ASP A 79 0.41 -17.29 4.78
C ASP A 79 1.84 -17.44 5.33
N ASN A 80 2.84 -17.41 4.46
CA ASN A 80 4.23 -17.46 4.92
C ASN A 80 4.58 -16.16 5.68
N PRO A 81 5.10 -16.23 6.93
CA PRO A 81 5.51 -15.06 7.72
C PRO A 81 6.53 -14.15 7.04
N THR A 82 7.35 -14.71 6.15
CA THR A 82 8.40 -13.97 5.41
C THR A 82 7.94 -13.52 4.02
N LEU A 83 6.63 -13.62 3.73
CA LEU A 83 6.08 -13.30 2.42
C LEU A 83 6.22 -11.81 2.11
N ILE A 84 6.78 -11.52 0.95
CA ILE A 84 6.87 -10.19 0.38
C ILE A 84 5.70 -9.97 -0.58
N PHE A 85 4.97 -8.90 -0.35
CA PHE A 85 3.86 -8.47 -1.19
C PHE A 85 4.29 -7.30 -2.06
N GLU A 86 3.77 -7.24 -3.28
CA GLU A 86 3.93 -6.08 -4.14
C GLU A 86 2.56 -5.43 -4.40
N CYS A 87 2.51 -4.11 -4.37
CA CYS A 87 1.35 -3.34 -4.79
C CYS A 87 1.81 -2.06 -5.49
N ALA A 88 0.91 -1.42 -6.24
CA ALA A 88 1.18 -0.13 -6.84
C ALA A 88 1.54 0.90 -5.76
N ALA A 89 2.48 1.78 -6.06
CA ALA A 89 2.76 2.96 -5.24
C ALA A 89 1.52 3.87 -5.24
N PRO A 90 1.11 4.41 -4.08
CA PRO A 90 0.04 5.39 -4.03
C PRO A 90 0.47 6.68 -4.73
N THR A 91 -0.49 7.42 -5.24
CA THR A 91 -0.23 8.67 -5.95
C THR A 91 -0.83 9.86 -5.22
N ILE A 92 -0.22 11.03 -5.40
CA ILE A 92 -0.75 12.34 -5.04
C ILE A 92 -0.77 13.21 -6.29
N LYS A 93 -1.70 14.19 -6.32
CA LYS A 93 -1.67 15.28 -7.29
C LYS A 93 -1.22 16.55 -6.59
N ALA A 94 -0.39 17.32 -7.26
CA ALA A 94 -0.02 18.65 -6.77
C ALA A 94 -1.19 19.63 -6.98
N ALA A 95 -1.60 20.33 -5.93
CA ALA A 95 -2.47 21.50 -6.05
C ALA A 95 -1.64 22.73 -6.43
N SER A 96 -0.41 22.81 -5.94
CA SER A 96 0.56 23.88 -6.22
C SER A 96 1.96 23.47 -5.73
N GLY A 97 2.93 24.32 -5.94
CA GLY A 97 4.27 24.14 -5.40
C GLY A 97 5.25 25.21 -5.85
N SER A 98 6.49 25.04 -5.46
CA SER A 98 7.62 25.89 -5.85
C SER A 98 8.82 25.00 -6.21
N ALA A 99 9.95 25.61 -6.49
CA ALA A 99 11.21 24.87 -6.68
C ALA A 99 11.59 23.99 -5.47
N THR A 100 11.07 24.30 -4.28
CA THR A 100 11.41 23.61 -3.02
C THR A 100 10.20 23.01 -2.29
N THR A 101 8.98 23.12 -2.84
CA THR A 101 7.77 22.60 -2.16
C THR A 101 6.83 21.91 -3.13
N ILE A 102 6.07 20.96 -2.61
CA ILE A 102 4.93 20.32 -3.26
C ILE A 102 3.77 20.38 -2.26
N VAL A 103 2.63 20.92 -2.68
CA VAL A 103 1.39 20.93 -1.91
C VAL A 103 0.43 19.96 -2.58
N PRO A 104 0.13 18.80 -1.99
CA PRO A 104 -0.86 17.87 -2.52
C PRO A 104 -2.26 18.47 -2.61
N GLU A 105 -3.10 17.94 -3.51
CA GLU A 105 -4.53 18.25 -3.52
C GLU A 105 -5.19 17.82 -2.20
N THR A 106 -6.21 18.56 -1.81
CA THR A 106 -6.98 18.28 -0.58
C THR A 106 -7.55 16.86 -0.64
N GLY A 107 -7.24 16.05 0.34
CA GLY A 107 -7.71 14.67 0.46
C GLY A 107 -6.83 13.61 -0.21
N ASP A 108 -5.73 14.00 -0.84
CA ASP A 108 -4.74 13.03 -1.34
C ASP A 108 -3.84 12.48 -0.23
N VAL A 109 -3.63 13.29 0.81
CA VAL A 109 -2.93 12.92 2.04
C VAL A 109 -3.87 13.13 3.22
N ASP A 110 -3.86 12.19 4.18
CA ASP A 110 -4.68 12.29 5.38
C ASP A 110 -4.25 13.48 6.24
N ALA A 111 -5.20 14.31 6.59
CA ALA A 111 -4.99 15.42 7.53
C ALA A 111 -4.55 14.95 8.95
N ALA A 112 -4.74 13.67 9.28
CA ALA A 112 -4.26 13.07 10.52
C ALA A 112 -2.81 12.58 10.45
N ALA A 113 -2.15 12.61 9.27
CA ALA A 113 -0.73 12.31 9.16
C ALA A 113 0.07 13.19 10.13
N ALA A 114 0.99 12.58 10.87
CA ALA A 114 1.82 13.32 11.81
C ALA A 114 2.74 14.31 11.07
N ASP A 115 3.21 15.32 11.76
CA ASP A 115 4.33 16.13 11.29
C ASP A 115 5.53 15.21 11.02
N ASP A 116 6.33 15.52 10.03
CA ASP A 116 7.47 14.69 9.58
C ASP A 116 7.11 13.30 8.99
N ALA A 117 5.82 12.96 8.87
CA ALA A 117 5.37 11.61 8.46
C ALA A 117 5.97 11.14 7.12
N PHE A 118 6.24 12.07 6.20
CA PHE A 118 6.79 11.79 4.88
C PHE A 118 8.28 12.12 4.74
N ASN A 119 8.98 12.47 5.81
CA ASN A 119 10.39 12.78 5.76
C ASN A 119 11.18 11.56 5.24
N ASN A 120 12.08 11.80 4.28
CA ASN A 120 12.84 10.80 3.54
C ASN A 120 12.01 9.87 2.63
N ALA A 121 10.70 10.09 2.48
CA ALA A 121 9.95 9.45 1.41
C ALA A 121 10.46 9.92 0.03
N VAL A 122 10.33 9.07 -0.98
CA VAL A 122 10.70 9.41 -2.35
C VAL A 122 9.43 9.66 -3.16
N LEU A 123 9.36 10.79 -3.82
CA LEU A 123 8.34 11.12 -4.81
C LEU A 123 8.92 10.90 -6.20
N VAL A 124 8.14 10.30 -7.10
CA VAL A 124 8.53 10.13 -8.50
C VAL A 124 7.51 10.83 -9.37
N LEU A 125 7.94 11.80 -10.18
CA LEU A 125 7.05 12.51 -11.10
C LEU A 125 6.57 11.55 -12.18
N LYS A 126 5.28 11.23 -12.16
CA LYS A 126 4.64 10.26 -13.06
C LYS A 126 4.02 10.92 -14.28
N GLU A 127 3.30 12.01 -14.06
CA GLU A 127 2.59 12.73 -15.11
C GLU A 127 2.69 14.24 -14.89
N LYS A 128 2.74 15.00 -15.98
CA LYS A 128 2.63 16.44 -15.93
C LYS A 128 1.26 16.87 -16.44
N ALA A 129 0.65 17.82 -15.74
CA ALA A 129 -0.54 18.49 -16.25
C ALA A 129 -0.25 19.21 -17.56
N ALA A 130 -1.25 19.36 -18.41
CA ALA A 130 -1.11 19.93 -19.76
C ALA A 130 -0.45 21.32 -19.79
N ASN A 131 -0.63 22.13 -18.75
CA ASN A 131 -0.07 23.48 -18.62
C ASN A 131 0.94 23.57 -17.48
N SER A 132 1.56 22.44 -17.09
CA SER A 132 2.56 22.44 -16.03
C SER A 132 3.83 23.14 -16.47
N GLY A 133 4.26 24.13 -15.70
CA GLY A 133 5.59 24.75 -15.82
C GLY A 133 6.71 23.93 -15.21
N ASN A 134 6.44 22.72 -14.72
CA ASN A 134 7.42 21.86 -14.09
C ASN A 134 8.52 21.46 -15.07
N THR A 135 9.77 21.78 -14.73
CA THR A 135 10.94 21.51 -15.57
C THR A 135 11.54 20.12 -15.33
N ASP A 136 11.16 19.42 -14.23
CA ASP A 136 11.65 18.08 -13.95
C ASP A 136 11.21 17.09 -15.05
N ALA A 137 12.06 16.14 -15.42
CA ALA A 137 11.69 15.08 -16.35
C ALA A 137 10.72 14.07 -15.66
N LEU A 138 9.89 13.37 -16.44
CA LEU A 138 9.14 12.23 -15.94
C LEU A 138 10.11 11.17 -15.41
N GLY A 139 9.78 10.53 -14.29
CA GLY A 139 10.64 9.59 -13.58
C GLY A 139 11.65 10.26 -12.65
N THR A 140 11.72 11.60 -12.58
CA THR A 140 12.58 12.28 -11.61
C THR A 140 12.21 11.87 -10.19
N GLN A 141 13.20 11.39 -9.44
CA GLN A 141 13.08 11.03 -8.04
C GLN A 141 13.39 12.22 -7.15
N ILE A 142 12.49 12.53 -6.25
CA ILE A 142 12.55 13.69 -5.35
C ILE A 142 12.43 13.18 -3.92
N VAL A 143 13.43 13.46 -3.09
CA VAL A 143 13.38 13.14 -1.66
C VAL A 143 12.66 14.26 -0.92
N VAL A 144 11.66 13.87 -0.11
CA VAL A 144 11.01 14.78 0.84
C VAL A 144 11.95 15.02 2.00
N THR A 145 12.41 16.25 2.16
CA THR A 145 13.34 16.63 3.25
C THR A 145 12.60 17.02 4.52
N ASP A 146 11.35 17.46 4.38
CA ASP A 146 10.49 17.86 5.49
C ASP A 146 9.03 17.77 5.06
N TYR A 147 8.16 17.39 5.99
CA TYR A 147 6.70 17.38 5.80
C TYR A 147 6.05 18.16 6.92
N ALA A 148 5.44 19.28 6.58
CA ALA A 148 4.63 20.07 7.49
C ALA A 148 3.15 19.68 7.38
N LYS A 149 2.59 19.13 8.46
CA LYS A 149 1.17 18.82 8.57
C LYS A 149 0.29 20.03 8.34
N THR A 150 0.67 21.18 8.91
CA THR A 150 -0.01 22.46 8.68
C THR A 150 0.17 22.88 7.22
N GLY A 151 -0.94 22.89 6.47
CA GLY A 151 -0.94 23.18 5.04
C GLY A 151 -0.58 21.98 4.15
N THR A 152 -0.29 20.81 4.73
CA THR A 152 0.04 19.57 3.99
C THR A 152 1.16 19.83 2.96
N VAL A 153 2.30 20.36 3.42
CA VAL A 153 3.41 20.76 2.54
C VAL A 153 4.54 19.75 2.62
N MET A 154 4.96 19.24 1.47
CA MET A 154 6.18 18.43 1.33
C MET A 154 7.30 19.32 0.82
N THR A 155 8.37 19.47 1.62
CA THR A 155 9.56 20.22 1.25
C THR A 155 10.56 19.30 0.54
N LYS A 156 11.21 19.80 -0.49
CA LYS A 156 12.25 19.11 -1.27
C LYS A 156 13.49 20.01 -1.40
N ALA A 157 14.65 19.43 -1.64
CA ALA A 157 15.90 20.19 -1.72
C ALA A 157 15.87 21.22 -2.87
N SER A 158 15.48 20.81 -4.08
CA SER A 158 15.32 21.67 -5.26
C SER A 158 14.66 20.88 -6.38
N GLY A 159 14.30 21.56 -7.46
CA GLY A 159 13.74 20.93 -8.68
C GLY A 159 12.78 21.87 -9.40
N GLY A 160 12.06 21.34 -10.38
CA GLY A 160 11.02 22.08 -11.08
C GLY A 160 9.84 22.42 -10.14
N ALA A 161 9.24 23.58 -10.31
CA ALA A 161 8.04 23.95 -9.58
C ALA A 161 6.85 23.09 -10.08
N PRO A 162 6.18 22.32 -9.20
CA PRO A 162 5.02 21.56 -9.62
C PRO A 162 3.91 22.44 -10.17
N GLY A 163 3.32 22.03 -11.29
CA GLY A 163 2.08 22.58 -11.77
C GLY A 163 0.87 21.92 -11.10
N ALA A 164 -0.24 22.65 -11.00
CA ALA A 164 -1.48 22.05 -10.52
C ALA A 164 -1.89 20.88 -11.41
N GLY A 165 -2.17 19.72 -10.79
CA GLY A 165 -2.51 18.48 -11.49
C GLY A 165 -1.32 17.59 -11.86
N ASP A 166 -0.06 17.98 -11.60
CA ASP A 166 1.08 17.07 -11.73
C ASP A 166 0.93 15.89 -10.77
N VAL A 167 1.18 14.68 -11.26
CA VAL A 167 1.00 13.44 -10.48
C VAL A 167 2.35 12.87 -10.04
N TYR A 168 2.44 12.56 -8.77
CA TYR A 168 3.62 11.93 -8.15
C TYR A 168 3.25 10.58 -7.54
N GLU A 169 4.04 9.55 -7.81
CA GLU A 169 4.04 8.32 -7.02
C GLU A 169 4.79 8.56 -5.70
N VAL A 170 4.28 8.01 -4.61
CA VAL A 170 4.85 8.18 -3.27
C VAL A 170 5.40 6.85 -2.76
N TYR A 171 6.67 6.84 -2.43
CA TYR A 171 7.41 5.68 -1.94
C TYR A 171 7.80 5.89 -0.48
N PRO A 172 7.15 5.20 0.48
CA PRO A 172 7.50 5.28 1.89
C PRO A 172 8.94 4.85 2.17
N VAL A 173 9.51 5.30 3.27
CA VAL A 173 10.89 4.95 3.66
C VAL A 173 11.05 3.44 3.80
N ILE A 174 12.10 2.88 3.18
CA ILE A 174 12.45 1.46 3.33
C ILE A 174 12.80 1.16 4.80
N GLY A 175 12.26 0.08 5.33
CA GLY A 175 12.43 -0.33 6.73
C GLY A 175 11.39 0.25 7.69
N ALA A 176 10.71 1.34 7.32
CA ALA A 176 9.68 1.94 8.16
C ALA A 176 8.34 1.20 8.07
N ALA A 177 7.61 1.19 9.19
CA ALA A 177 6.20 0.79 9.19
C ALA A 177 5.37 1.84 8.43
N ILE A 178 4.46 1.40 7.56
CA ILE A 178 3.68 2.34 6.74
C ILE A 178 2.54 3.04 7.48
N GLY A 179 2.22 2.60 8.71
CA GLY A 179 1.04 3.08 9.45
C GLY A 179 1.03 4.57 9.77
N GLY A 180 2.21 5.24 9.79
CA GLY A 180 2.32 6.69 9.98
C GLY A 180 2.00 7.52 8.73
N VAL A 181 2.08 6.93 7.54
CA VAL A 181 1.91 7.61 6.25
C VAL A 181 0.79 7.02 5.40
N ALA A 182 0.37 5.79 5.67
CA ALA A 182 -0.62 5.09 4.87
C ALA A 182 -1.38 4.04 5.68
N SER A 183 -2.48 3.57 5.13
CA SER A 183 -3.23 2.38 5.59
C SER A 183 -3.53 1.45 4.42
N LEU A 184 -4.17 0.32 4.69
CA LEU A 184 -4.69 -0.53 3.63
C LEU A 184 -5.81 0.21 2.88
N GLY A 185 -5.70 0.23 1.56
CA GLY A 185 -6.67 0.84 0.66
C GLY A 185 -7.97 0.06 0.55
N ASP A 186 -8.81 0.46 -0.41
CA ASP A 186 -10.07 -0.21 -0.70
C ASP A 186 -9.85 -1.70 -1.00
N LYS A 187 -10.80 -2.53 -0.55
CA LYS A 187 -10.75 -4.01 -0.66
C LYS A 187 -9.42 -4.64 -0.19
N ARG A 188 -8.54 -3.87 0.45
CA ARG A 188 -7.22 -4.31 0.97
C ARG A 188 -6.25 -4.80 -0.11
N LEU A 189 -6.41 -4.30 -1.35
CA LEU A 189 -5.58 -4.68 -2.50
C LEU A 189 -4.32 -3.83 -2.67
N GLY A 190 -4.16 -2.78 -1.89
CA GLY A 190 -3.03 -1.85 -1.93
C GLY A 190 -2.96 -1.02 -0.67
N ILE A 191 -2.14 0.04 -0.69
CA ILE A 191 -2.10 1.07 0.35
C ILE A 191 -2.66 2.39 -0.16
N THR A 192 -3.12 3.23 0.74
CA THR A 192 -3.61 4.58 0.47
C THR A 192 -3.00 5.57 1.43
N LEU A 193 -2.73 6.79 0.97
CA LEU A 193 -2.30 7.92 1.79
C LEU A 193 -3.48 8.72 2.34
N LYS A 194 -4.69 8.50 1.83
CA LYS A 194 -5.92 9.21 2.21
C LYS A 194 -6.40 8.90 3.62
N THR A 195 -5.83 7.89 4.24
CA THR A 195 -6.09 7.50 5.63
C THR A 195 -4.82 6.95 6.21
N VAL A 196 -4.38 7.46 7.36
CA VAL A 196 -3.29 6.86 8.14
C VAL A 196 -3.85 5.91 9.18
N GLY A 197 -3.06 4.94 9.59
CA GLY A 197 -3.50 3.98 10.60
C GLY A 197 -2.38 3.04 11.02
N ALA A 198 -2.55 2.38 12.14
CA ALA A 198 -1.55 1.47 12.72
C ALA A 198 -1.43 0.15 11.94
N THR A 199 -1.22 0.23 10.63
CA THR A 199 -1.13 -0.93 9.75
C THR A 199 0.14 -1.74 10.02
N LYS A 200 -0.01 -3.04 10.23
CA LYS A 200 1.10 -3.97 10.52
C LYS A 200 1.86 -4.38 9.26
N LEU A 201 2.25 -3.41 8.45
CA LEU A 201 3.08 -3.59 7.25
C LEU A 201 4.31 -2.71 7.31
N ARG A 202 5.40 -3.21 6.73
CA ARG A 202 6.68 -2.50 6.59
C ARG A 202 7.04 -2.42 5.11
N CYS A 203 7.47 -1.26 4.65
CA CYS A 203 8.10 -1.12 3.34
C CYS A 203 9.50 -1.75 3.36
N ILE A 204 9.78 -2.64 2.42
CA ILE A 204 11.07 -3.33 2.32
C ILE A 204 11.78 -3.10 0.99
N GLY A 205 11.14 -2.44 0.05
CA GLY A 205 11.75 -2.11 -1.23
C GLY A 205 10.84 -1.32 -2.15
N HIS A 206 11.44 -0.75 -3.16
CA HIS A 206 10.79 0.02 -4.21
C HIS A 206 11.13 -0.56 -5.58
N ASP A 207 10.21 -0.42 -6.51
CA ASP A 207 10.40 -0.66 -7.93
C ASP A 207 9.88 0.57 -8.69
N TYR A 208 10.76 1.54 -8.92
CA TYR A 208 10.41 2.82 -9.54
C TYR A 208 10.01 2.66 -11.02
N GLU A 209 10.56 1.67 -11.72
CA GLU A 209 10.24 1.42 -13.12
C GLU A 209 8.82 0.90 -13.29
N ARG A 210 8.39 0.04 -12.37
CA ARG A 210 7.06 -0.55 -12.36
C ARG A 210 6.03 0.24 -11.57
N GLY A 211 6.43 1.31 -10.88
CA GLY A 211 5.55 2.07 -10.01
C GLY A 211 5.05 1.23 -8.82
N ALA A 212 5.90 0.40 -8.25
CA ALA A 212 5.50 -0.56 -7.23
C ALA A 212 6.31 -0.44 -5.94
N ILE A 213 5.69 -0.83 -4.83
CA ILE A 213 6.32 -0.96 -3.52
C ILE A 213 6.23 -2.40 -3.04
N LYS A 214 7.26 -2.83 -2.32
CA LYS A 214 7.34 -4.15 -1.69
C LYS A 214 7.10 -4.02 -0.20
N LEU A 215 6.19 -4.83 0.31
CA LEU A 215 5.73 -4.80 1.69
C LEU A 215 5.88 -6.17 2.34
N MET A 216 6.08 -6.19 3.65
CA MET A 216 6.10 -7.39 4.48
C MET A 216 5.28 -7.16 5.75
N ALA A 217 4.62 -8.20 6.25
CA ALA A 217 3.86 -8.13 7.51
C ALA A 217 4.79 -7.93 8.71
N ILE A 218 4.37 -7.11 9.68
CA ILE A 218 4.99 -6.96 11.00
C ILE A 218 4.09 -7.68 12.00
N GLY A 219 4.58 -8.77 12.60
CA GLY A 219 3.76 -9.59 13.48
C GLY A 219 2.74 -10.42 12.69
N HIS A 220 3.17 -11.57 12.23
CA HIS A 220 2.35 -12.52 11.50
C HIS A 220 1.50 -13.35 12.46
N ALA A 221 0.31 -13.80 12.03
CA ALA A 221 -0.63 -14.56 12.88
C ALA A 221 -0.13 -15.96 13.26
N LEU A 222 0.90 -16.48 12.59
CA LEU A 222 1.50 -17.79 12.83
C LEU A 222 2.87 -17.73 13.52
N THR A 223 3.30 -16.58 14.02
CA THR A 223 4.58 -16.39 14.75
C THR A 223 4.38 -16.20 16.23
#